data_1e52528b4765bc98f9ca78f6acb79395
#
_entry.id   1e52528b4765bc98f9ca78f6acb79395
#
_cell.length_a   1.000
_cell.length_b   1.000
_cell.length_c   1.000
_cell.angle_alpha   90.00
_cell.angle_beta   90.00
_cell.angle_gamma   90.00
#
_symmetry.space_group_name_H-M   'P 1'
#
loop_
_entity.id
_entity.type
_entity.pdbx_description
1 polymer ?
#
loop_
_entity_poly.entity_id
_entity_poly.type
_entity_poly.pdbx_seq_one_letter_code
_entity_poly.pdbx_strand_id
1 'polypeptide(L)'
;MRIGISVITRAGQNIWENGIGQNVIFLALLLQRLPFVSNVVLLDVGDQHAMPQQVDNEAMGIRLVPARLAGDEVDIIVEMAGALDTQWLGLMRGRGKKIVYCCCGQPYVGLIENAVFDRPGLFSPVDRWDEIWLLPKDRTFTPMLRTIYRCPIKEAPFIWSPQFLQARIDEVAKLDLYYGYQPRIMSKNATQNGLRVAIFEPNISVVKTSSIPMLACDEAYRADRSSIVMMNVLNTLHLKDHPTMLYLANSLDLVKEHKALFLGRHDIVGFMVQNADAVVSHQWANDQNYSYLDALYGDYPLIHNSPWLSSFGAGYYYPGFEAAEGGRQLRIAAAEHDERLGDQRRAARVVFDAVDPFSHANLTAYAELLRHLCRDTPELLAA
;
A
#
# COMPACT_ATOMS: atom_id res chain seq x y z
N MET A 1 -17.10 -20.88 -10.49
CA MET A 1 -15.88 -21.27 -9.73
C MET A 1 -15.90 -20.67 -8.34
N ARG A 2 -15.24 -21.31 -7.37
CA ARG A 2 -15.16 -20.88 -5.98
C ARG A 2 -13.70 -20.53 -5.66
N ILE A 3 -13.46 -19.35 -5.09
CA ILE A 3 -12.10 -18.83 -4.88
C ILE A 3 -11.86 -18.63 -3.39
N GLY A 4 -10.72 -19.10 -2.91
CA GLY A 4 -10.22 -18.82 -1.56
C GLY A 4 -9.00 -17.90 -1.60
N ILE A 5 -8.99 -16.83 -0.79
CA ILE A 5 -7.87 -15.89 -0.70
C ILE A 5 -7.28 -15.97 0.70
N SER A 6 -5.97 -16.23 0.83
CA SER A 6 -5.35 -16.32 2.14
C SER A 6 -5.27 -14.96 2.85
N VAL A 7 -5.58 -14.96 4.14
CA VAL A 7 -5.48 -13.80 5.02
C VAL A 7 -4.92 -14.21 6.38
N ILE A 8 -4.08 -13.38 6.97
CA ILE A 8 -3.58 -13.58 8.31
C ILE A 8 -4.36 -12.69 9.28
N THR A 9 -4.95 -13.29 10.32
CA THR A 9 -5.61 -12.58 11.41
C THR A 9 -4.71 -12.55 12.63
N ARG A 10 -4.55 -11.36 13.25
CA ARG A 10 -3.72 -11.16 14.45
C ARG A 10 -4.40 -10.23 15.44
N ALA A 11 -4.14 -10.45 16.73
CA ALA A 11 -4.64 -9.56 17.78
C ALA A 11 -4.17 -8.12 17.57
N GLY A 12 -5.09 -7.15 17.77
CA GLY A 12 -4.81 -5.72 17.64
C GLY A 12 -4.60 -5.24 16.19
N GLN A 13 -4.90 -6.07 15.19
CA GLN A 13 -4.78 -5.70 13.79
C GLN A 13 -5.78 -4.60 13.44
N ASN A 14 -5.29 -3.56 12.75
CA ASN A 14 -6.06 -2.43 12.27
C ASN A 14 -6.02 -2.39 10.74
N ILE A 15 -7.18 -2.34 10.09
CA ILE A 15 -7.27 -2.33 8.63
C ILE A 15 -6.70 -1.05 8.01
N TRP A 16 -6.78 0.08 8.71
CA TRP A 16 -6.29 1.37 8.19
C TRP A 16 -4.77 1.47 8.13
N GLU A 17 -4.07 0.64 8.92
CA GLU A 17 -2.60 0.55 8.92
C GLU A 17 -2.09 -0.65 8.12
N ASN A 18 -2.98 -1.48 7.59
CA ASN A 18 -2.66 -2.74 6.94
C ASN A 18 -3.06 -2.74 5.46
N GLY A 19 -2.23 -2.15 4.60
CA GLY A 19 -2.48 -2.11 3.17
C GLY A 19 -2.64 -3.49 2.51
N ILE A 20 -1.93 -4.52 2.98
CA ILE A 20 -2.08 -5.88 2.43
C ILE A 20 -3.42 -6.51 2.82
N GLY A 21 -3.92 -6.22 4.02
CA GLY A 21 -5.27 -6.63 4.44
C GLY A 21 -6.35 -5.96 3.59
N GLN A 22 -6.20 -4.67 3.28
CA GLN A 22 -7.10 -3.96 2.36
C GLN A 22 -7.07 -4.59 0.96
N ASN A 23 -5.89 -4.93 0.44
CA ASN A 23 -5.73 -5.60 -0.86
C ASN A 23 -6.55 -6.90 -0.95
N VAL A 24 -6.52 -7.72 0.09
CA VAL A 24 -7.29 -8.97 0.16
C VAL A 24 -8.78 -8.70 -0.02
N ILE A 25 -9.31 -7.72 0.70
CA ILE A 25 -10.73 -7.37 0.63
C ILE A 25 -11.09 -6.78 -0.74
N PHE A 26 -10.29 -5.86 -1.28
CA PHE A 26 -10.56 -5.30 -2.61
C PHE A 26 -10.52 -6.37 -3.70
N LEU A 27 -9.57 -7.31 -3.63
CA LEU A 27 -9.52 -8.43 -4.56
C LEU A 27 -10.74 -9.34 -4.40
N ALA A 28 -11.15 -9.66 -3.17
CA ALA A 28 -12.32 -10.49 -2.93
C ALA A 28 -13.59 -9.87 -3.50
N LEU A 29 -13.81 -8.57 -3.25
CA LEU A 29 -14.97 -7.83 -3.77
C LEU A 29 -14.96 -7.72 -5.31
N LEU A 30 -13.78 -7.53 -5.92
CA LEU A 30 -13.63 -7.54 -7.37
C LEU A 30 -14.01 -8.91 -7.95
N LEU A 31 -13.46 -9.98 -7.38
CA LEU A 31 -13.72 -11.34 -7.88
C LEU A 31 -15.18 -11.76 -7.75
N GLN A 32 -15.90 -11.33 -6.70
CA GLN A 32 -17.35 -11.55 -6.56
C GLN A 32 -18.18 -10.91 -7.69
N ARG A 33 -17.64 -9.89 -8.39
CA ARG A 33 -18.33 -9.24 -9.53
C ARG A 33 -18.21 -10.03 -10.83
N LEU A 34 -17.32 -11.01 -10.90
CA LEU A 34 -17.13 -11.79 -12.11
C LEU A 34 -18.24 -12.83 -12.25
N PRO A 35 -18.94 -12.89 -13.41
CA PRO A 35 -20.17 -13.69 -13.56
C PRO A 35 -19.97 -15.21 -13.42
N PHE A 36 -18.73 -15.68 -13.59
CA PHE A 36 -18.39 -17.10 -13.47
C PHE A 36 -17.78 -17.44 -12.09
N VAL A 37 -17.69 -16.49 -11.16
CA VAL A 37 -17.29 -16.72 -9.77
C VAL A 37 -18.55 -16.84 -8.92
N SER A 38 -18.79 -18.04 -8.39
CA SER A 38 -19.98 -18.33 -7.60
C SER A 38 -19.81 -18.05 -6.10
N ASN A 39 -18.57 -18.06 -5.60
CA ASN A 39 -18.27 -17.78 -4.19
C ASN A 39 -16.82 -17.34 -4.00
N VAL A 40 -16.59 -16.42 -3.05
CA VAL A 40 -15.26 -16.01 -2.58
C VAL A 40 -15.23 -16.14 -1.07
N VAL A 41 -14.20 -16.82 -0.53
CA VAL A 41 -13.98 -16.97 0.91
C VAL A 41 -12.58 -16.51 1.29
N LEU A 42 -12.42 -16.03 2.50
CA LEU A 42 -11.11 -15.73 3.08
C LEU A 42 -10.59 -16.99 3.79
N LEU A 43 -9.37 -17.39 3.47
CA LEU A 43 -8.69 -18.54 4.07
C LEU A 43 -7.83 -18.04 5.21
N ASP A 44 -8.33 -18.18 6.43
CA ASP A 44 -7.62 -17.73 7.62
C ASP A 44 -6.42 -18.62 7.93
N VAL A 45 -5.26 -17.99 8.05
CA VAL A 45 -3.99 -18.60 8.50
C VAL A 45 -3.45 -17.96 9.78
N GLY A 46 -4.24 -17.09 10.40
CA GLY A 46 -3.90 -16.40 11.63
C GLY A 46 -4.38 -17.13 12.89
N ASP A 47 -4.35 -16.41 14.01
CA ASP A 47 -4.62 -16.92 15.35
C ASP A 47 -5.91 -16.36 15.98
N GLN A 48 -6.54 -15.35 15.37
CA GLN A 48 -7.71 -14.69 15.93
C GLN A 48 -9.03 -15.22 15.40
N HIS A 49 -9.05 -15.87 14.23
CA HIS A 49 -10.24 -16.40 13.55
C HIS A 49 -11.36 -15.35 13.37
N ALA A 50 -11.00 -14.09 13.32
CA ALA A 50 -11.89 -12.95 13.12
C ALA A 50 -11.17 -11.84 12.35
N MET A 51 -11.90 -11.16 11.46
CA MET A 51 -11.39 -9.98 10.78
C MET A 51 -11.29 -8.80 11.77
N PRO A 52 -10.44 -7.77 11.47
CA PRO A 52 -10.45 -6.53 12.24
C PRO A 52 -11.85 -5.93 12.32
N GLN A 53 -12.17 -5.28 13.45
CA GLN A 53 -13.52 -4.69 13.68
C GLN A 53 -13.99 -3.74 12.58
N GLN A 54 -13.05 -3.13 11.85
CA GLN A 54 -13.34 -2.22 10.74
C GLN A 54 -13.78 -2.94 9.46
N VAL A 55 -13.71 -4.26 9.42
CA VAL A 55 -14.09 -5.09 8.26
C VAL A 55 -15.33 -5.88 8.59
N ASP A 56 -16.47 -5.40 8.12
CA ASP A 56 -17.72 -6.18 8.17
C ASP A 56 -17.78 -7.15 6.99
N ASN A 57 -17.05 -8.26 7.12
CA ASN A 57 -16.95 -9.26 6.08
C ASN A 57 -18.29 -10.00 5.84
N GLU A 58 -19.18 -10.04 6.84
CA GLU A 58 -20.52 -10.64 6.69
C GLU A 58 -21.41 -9.75 5.80
N ALA A 59 -21.44 -8.43 6.05
CA ALA A 59 -22.15 -7.50 5.19
C ALA A 59 -21.61 -7.44 3.76
N MET A 60 -20.31 -7.73 3.58
CA MET A 60 -19.68 -7.88 2.26
C MET A 60 -20.00 -9.23 1.59
N GLY A 61 -20.68 -10.15 2.27
CA GLY A 61 -20.93 -11.49 1.77
C GLY A 61 -19.69 -12.37 1.62
N ILE A 62 -18.63 -12.10 2.41
CA ILE A 62 -17.34 -12.80 2.36
C ILE A 62 -17.15 -13.56 3.68
N ARG A 63 -17.14 -14.89 3.65
CA ARG A 63 -16.91 -15.71 4.84
C ARG A 63 -15.42 -15.86 5.13
N LEU A 64 -15.06 -15.81 6.42
CA LEU A 64 -13.76 -16.21 6.90
C LEU A 64 -13.81 -17.68 7.31
N VAL A 65 -12.91 -18.49 6.77
CA VAL A 65 -12.88 -19.96 6.98
C VAL A 65 -11.45 -20.37 7.33
N PRO A 66 -11.22 -21.20 8.36
CA PRO A 66 -9.90 -21.76 8.60
C PRO A 66 -9.37 -22.46 7.34
N ALA A 67 -8.19 -22.11 6.86
CA ALA A 67 -7.68 -22.56 5.57
C ALA A 67 -7.71 -24.09 5.43
N ARG A 68 -7.39 -24.84 6.51
CA ARG A 68 -7.37 -26.31 6.49
C ARG A 68 -8.73 -26.95 6.30
N LEU A 69 -9.83 -26.25 6.58
CA LEU A 69 -11.18 -26.73 6.45
C LEU A 69 -11.82 -26.38 5.08
N ALA A 70 -11.21 -25.47 4.33
CA ALA A 70 -11.78 -24.93 3.10
C ALA A 70 -11.59 -25.81 1.84
N GLY A 71 -10.96 -26.97 1.94
CA GLY A 71 -10.55 -27.78 0.79
C GLY A 71 -11.69 -28.19 -0.16
N ASP A 72 -12.91 -28.38 0.36
CA ASP A 72 -14.10 -28.71 -0.45
C ASP A 72 -14.87 -27.46 -0.92
N GLU A 73 -14.53 -26.29 -0.40
CA GLU A 73 -15.22 -25.04 -0.67
C GLU A 73 -14.56 -24.20 -1.77
N VAL A 74 -13.36 -24.56 -2.21
CA VAL A 74 -12.56 -23.78 -3.17
C VAL A 74 -12.14 -24.61 -4.37
N ASP A 75 -12.05 -23.97 -5.51
CA ASP A 75 -11.51 -24.52 -6.77
C ASP A 75 -10.18 -23.84 -7.11
N ILE A 76 -10.05 -22.57 -6.75
CA ILE A 76 -8.83 -21.77 -6.90
C ILE A 76 -8.43 -21.23 -5.53
N ILE A 77 -7.14 -21.27 -5.24
CA ILE A 77 -6.53 -20.75 -4.03
C ILE A 77 -5.59 -19.62 -4.43
N VAL A 78 -5.85 -18.41 -3.92
CA VAL A 78 -4.97 -17.24 -4.08
C VAL A 78 -4.21 -17.03 -2.77
N GLU A 79 -2.94 -17.36 -2.77
CA GLU A 79 -2.05 -17.06 -1.65
C GLU A 79 -1.60 -15.60 -1.77
N MET A 80 -1.90 -14.77 -0.75
CA MET A 80 -1.68 -13.33 -0.82
C MET A 80 -1.16 -12.77 0.52
N ALA A 81 -1.99 -12.71 1.54
CA ALA A 81 -1.67 -12.11 2.84
C ALA A 81 -1.60 -13.16 3.95
N GLY A 82 -0.67 -14.05 3.82
CA GLY A 82 -0.43 -15.16 4.76
C GLY A 82 -0.05 -16.43 4.02
N ALA A 83 1.05 -17.04 4.44
CA ALA A 83 1.55 -18.28 3.83
C ALA A 83 0.67 -19.46 4.25
N LEU A 84 0.21 -20.21 3.28
CA LEU A 84 -0.56 -21.44 3.47
C LEU A 84 0.38 -22.62 3.75
N ASP A 85 -0.12 -23.60 4.46
CA ASP A 85 0.63 -24.83 4.78
C ASP A 85 1.01 -25.58 3.50
N THR A 86 2.29 -25.93 3.35
CA THR A 86 2.82 -26.54 2.12
C THR A 86 2.25 -27.93 1.87
N GLN A 87 1.99 -28.72 2.92
CA GLN A 87 1.42 -30.07 2.79
C GLN A 87 -0.05 -29.96 2.36
N TRP A 88 -0.79 -29.01 2.96
CA TRP A 88 -2.17 -28.75 2.57
C TRP A 88 -2.27 -28.27 1.10
N LEU A 89 -1.38 -27.38 0.66
CA LEU A 89 -1.34 -26.96 -0.76
C LEU A 89 -1.03 -28.14 -1.69
N GLY A 90 -0.10 -29.03 -1.30
CA GLY A 90 0.20 -30.26 -2.03
C GLY A 90 -1.03 -31.17 -2.17
N LEU A 91 -1.80 -31.33 -1.08
CA LEU A 91 -3.07 -32.05 -1.09
C LEU A 91 -4.11 -31.40 -2.02
N MET A 92 -4.24 -30.08 -1.96
CA MET A 92 -5.17 -29.32 -2.82
C MET A 92 -4.80 -29.48 -4.30
N ARG A 93 -3.53 -29.40 -4.64
CA ARG A 93 -3.04 -29.64 -6.00
C ARG A 93 -3.35 -31.08 -6.46
N GLY A 94 -3.11 -32.08 -5.61
CA GLY A 94 -3.48 -33.47 -5.89
C GLY A 94 -4.97 -33.69 -6.13
N ARG A 95 -5.81 -32.77 -5.62
CA ARG A 95 -7.27 -32.73 -5.84
C ARG A 95 -7.66 -31.87 -7.06
N GLY A 96 -6.71 -31.45 -7.88
CA GLY A 96 -6.94 -30.66 -9.09
C GLY A 96 -7.24 -29.17 -8.85
N LYS A 97 -7.03 -28.64 -7.63
CA LYS A 97 -7.20 -27.20 -7.34
C LYS A 97 -6.06 -26.40 -7.93
N LYS A 98 -6.35 -25.20 -8.43
CA LYS A 98 -5.34 -24.26 -8.93
C LYS A 98 -4.83 -23.35 -7.81
N ILE A 99 -3.54 -23.07 -7.80
CA ILE A 99 -2.88 -22.29 -6.75
C ILE A 99 -2.14 -21.13 -7.40
N VAL A 100 -2.45 -19.90 -6.96
CA VAL A 100 -1.83 -18.66 -7.44
C VAL A 100 -1.17 -17.94 -6.28
N TYR A 101 -0.01 -17.35 -6.51
CA TYR A 101 0.56 -16.37 -5.61
C TYR A 101 0.32 -14.95 -6.13
N CYS A 102 -0.45 -14.15 -5.39
CA CYS A 102 -0.63 -12.73 -5.65
C CYS A 102 0.43 -11.93 -4.88
N CYS A 103 1.52 -11.58 -5.58
CA CYS A 103 2.67 -10.92 -4.98
C CYS A 103 2.47 -9.41 -4.89
N CYS A 104 2.12 -8.91 -3.71
CA CYS A 104 1.92 -7.47 -3.45
C CYS A 104 3.16 -6.77 -2.89
N GLY A 105 4.06 -7.50 -2.25
CA GLY A 105 5.34 -7.00 -1.76
C GLY A 105 6.43 -7.03 -2.84
N GLN A 106 7.50 -6.26 -2.65
CA GLN A 106 8.64 -6.30 -3.56
C GLN A 106 9.36 -7.66 -3.44
N PRO A 107 9.40 -8.49 -4.50
CA PRO A 107 9.84 -9.88 -4.37
C PRO A 107 11.35 -10.04 -4.13
N TYR A 108 12.18 -9.12 -4.64
CA TYR A 108 13.63 -9.19 -4.42
C TYR A 108 13.99 -8.97 -2.94
N VAL A 109 13.37 -7.98 -2.33
CA VAL A 109 13.57 -7.68 -0.90
C VAL A 109 13.08 -8.83 -0.03
N GLY A 110 11.92 -9.41 -0.34
CA GLY A 110 11.41 -10.59 0.36
C GLY A 110 12.35 -11.80 0.26
N LEU A 111 13.14 -11.91 -0.81
CA LEU A 111 14.16 -12.95 -0.97
C LEU A 111 15.42 -12.67 -0.14
N ILE A 112 15.87 -11.41 -0.09
CA ILE A 112 17.20 -11.05 0.40
C ILE A 112 17.20 -10.61 1.86
N GLU A 113 16.25 -9.77 2.29
CA GLU A 113 16.29 -9.17 3.64
C GLU A 113 16.26 -10.20 4.76
N ASN A 114 15.55 -11.31 4.58
CA ASN A 114 15.46 -12.36 5.60
C ASN A 114 16.84 -12.92 5.95
N ALA A 115 17.66 -13.20 4.94
CA ALA A 115 19.01 -13.72 5.13
C ALA A 115 19.99 -12.64 5.61
N VAL A 116 19.91 -11.42 5.04
CA VAL A 116 20.86 -10.33 5.33
C VAL A 116 20.67 -9.76 6.74
N PHE A 117 19.42 -9.69 7.22
CA PHE A 117 19.08 -9.10 8.51
C PHE A 117 18.70 -10.15 9.58
N ASP A 118 19.02 -11.42 9.34
CA ASP A 118 18.73 -12.54 10.26
C ASP A 118 17.26 -12.55 10.73
N ARG A 119 16.34 -12.37 9.76
CA ARG A 119 14.89 -12.39 10.01
C ARG A 119 14.31 -13.76 9.69
N PRO A 120 13.27 -14.19 10.42
CA PRO A 120 12.52 -15.38 10.05
C PRO A 120 11.99 -15.27 8.63
N GLY A 121 12.26 -16.27 7.79
CA GLY A 121 11.78 -16.34 6.44
C GLY A 121 11.88 -17.76 5.91
N LEU A 122 10.93 -18.15 5.08
CA LEU A 122 10.93 -19.44 4.40
C LEU A 122 11.03 -19.21 2.91
N PHE A 123 11.97 -19.88 2.27
CA PHE A 123 12.01 -19.99 0.82
C PHE A 123 10.95 -21.00 0.38
N SER A 124 10.06 -20.58 -0.51
CA SER A 124 8.98 -21.46 -0.99
C SER A 124 9.52 -22.50 -1.98
N PRO A 125 8.99 -23.74 -1.98
CA PRO A 125 9.31 -24.75 -2.98
C PRO A 125 9.08 -24.25 -4.41
N VAL A 126 9.84 -24.79 -5.37
CA VAL A 126 9.81 -24.36 -6.81
C VAL A 126 8.45 -24.56 -7.46
N ASP A 127 7.71 -25.58 -7.03
CA ASP A 127 6.44 -26.01 -7.59
C ASP A 127 5.23 -25.64 -6.70
N ARG A 128 5.40 -24.61 -5.86
CA ARG A 128 4.35 -24.21 -4.91
C ARG A 128 3.12 -23.65 -5.62
N TRP A 129 3.29 -22.92 -6.73
CA TRP A 129 2.21 -22.22 -7.42
C TRP A 129 2.10 -22.63 -8.89
N ASP A 130 0.88 -22.57 -9.43
CA ASP A 130 0.62 -22.76 -10.85
C ASP A 130 0.93 -21.49 -11.65
N GLU A 131 0.68 -20.31 -11.04
CA GLU A 131 1.02 -19.00 -11.57
C GLU A 131 1.40 -18.04 -10.43
N ILE A 132 2.16 -16.98 -10.77
CA ILE A 132 2.36 -15.82 -9.90
C ILE A 132 1.76 -14.60 -10.58
N TRP A 133 0.89 -13.89 -9.86
CA TRP A 133 0.36 -12.60 -10.25
C TRP A 133 1.18 -11.50 -9.60
N LEU A 134 1.78 -10.64 -10.42
CA LEU A 134 2.75 -9.64 -10.02
C LEU A 134 2.20 -8.24 -10.31
N LEU A 135 2.34 -7.31 -9.37
CA LEU A 135 1.92 -5.93 -9.59
C LEU A 135 2.82 -5.22 -10.63
N PRO A 136 2.31 -4.23 -11.39
CA PRO A 136 3.05 -3.54 -12.44
C PRO A 136 4.38 -2.94 -11.97
N LYS A 137 4.44 -2.43 -10.74
CA LYS A 137 5.65 -1.88 -10.11
C LYS A 137 6.80 -2.86 -10.01
N ASP A 138 6.49 -4.15 -9.95
CA ASP A 138 7.46 -5.23 -9.73
C ASP A 138 7.83 -5.98 -11.02
N ARG A 139 7.36 -5.51 -12.19
CA ARG A 139 7.58 -6.13 -13.51
C ARG A 139 9.06 -6.46 -13.79
N THR A 140 9.98 -5.63 -13.33
CA THR A 140 11.43 -5.84 -13.49
C THR A 140 11.92 -7.15 -12.85
N PHE A 141 11.20 -7.70 -11.87
CA PHE A 141 11.56 -8.95 -11.18
C PHE A 141 11.00 -10.22 -11.87
N THR A 142 10.21 -10.07 -12.93
CA THR A 142 9.64 -11.21 -13.69
C THR A 142 10.67 -12.27 -14.10
N PRO A 143 11.86 -11.91 -14.66
CA PRO A 143 12.86 -12.93 -15.05
C PRO A 143 13.38 -13.71 -13.84
N MET A 144 13.64 -13.03 -12.71
CA MET A 144 14.09 -13.66 -11.47
C MET A 144 13.03 -14.65 -10.94
N LEU A 145 11.78 -14.21 -10.82
CA LEU A 145 10.70 -15.06 -10.31
C LEU A 145 10.46 -16.28 -11.20
N ARG A 146 10.49 -16.10 -12.52
CA ARG A 146 10.37 -17.22 -13.47
C ARG A 146 11.47 -18.25 -13.31
N THR A 147 12.70 -17.79 -13.07
CA THR A 147 13.86 -18.67 -12.86
C THR A 147 13.74 -19.44 -11.55
N ILE A 148 13.30 -18.78 -10.47
CA ILE A 148 13.17 -19.38 -9.15
C ILE A 148 12.00 -20.38 -9.12
N TYR A 149 10.81 -19.97 -9.53
CA TYR A 149 9.56 -20.73 -9.29
C TYR A 149 9.11 -21.57 -10.48
N ARG A 150 9.70 -21.40 -11.66
CA ARG A 150 9.46 -22.19 -12.88
C ARG A 150 8.00 -22.25 -13.31
N CYS A 151 7.21 -21.25 -12.95
CA CYS A 151 5.82 -21.12 -13.35
C CYS A 151 5.60 -19.82 -14.14
N PRO A 152 4.45 -19.68 -14.85
CA PRO A 152 4.09 -18.44 -15.53
C PRO A 152 3.99 -17.28 -14.53
N ILE A 153 4.53 -16.13 -14.94
CA ILE A 153 4.38 -14.87 -14.21
C ILE A 153 3.48 -13.96 -15.04
N LYS A 154 2.40 -13.50 -14.45
CA LYS A 154 1.41 -12.61 -15.08
C LYS A 154 1.35 -11.29 -14.33
N GLU A 155 1.15 -10.20 -15.06
CA GLU A 155 0.90 -8.91 -14.46
C GLU A 155 -0.57 -8.81 -14.07
N ALA A 156 -0.83 -8.45 -12.81
CA ALA A 156 -2.15 -8.19 -12.28
C ALA A 156 -2.30 -6.70 -11.96
N PRO A 157 -3.44 -6.06 -12.24
CA PRO A 157 -3.65 -4.65 -11.93
C PRO A 157 -3.46 -4.35 -10.44
N PHE A 158 -2.85 -3.21 -10.16
CA PHE A 158 -2.87 -2.62 -8.83
C PHE A 158 -4.24 -2.02 -8.58
N ILE A 159 -4.91 -2.44 -7.51
CA ILE A 159 -6.27 -2.01 -7.17
C ILE A 159 -6.32 -1.32 -5.81
N TRP A 160 -7.18 -0.31 -5.70
CA TRP A 160 -7.44 0.42 -4.46
C TRP A 160 -8.87 0.99 -4.49
N SER A 161 -9.48 1.09 -3.33
CA SER A 161 -10.80 1.73 -3.14
C SER A 161 -10.74 2.63 -1.90
N PRO A 162 -11.43 3.78 -1.88
CA PRO A 162 -11.50 4.65 -0.71
C PRO A 162 -12.37 4.09 0.42
N GLN A 163 -12.94 2.92 0.30
CA GLN A 163 -13.93 2.35 1.23
C GLN A 163 -13.46 2.41 2.69
N PHE A 164 -12.26 1.91 2.99
CA PHE A 164 -11.74 1.91 4.35
C PHE A 164 -11.26 3.30 4.79
N LEU A 165 -10.70 4.06 3.86
CA LEU A 165 -10.31 5.44 4.11
C LEU A 165 -11.55 6.28 4.46
N GLN A 166 -12.64 6.17 3.69
CA GLN A 166 -13.89 6.89 3.94
C GLN A 166 -14.51 6.52 5.30
N ALA A 167 -14.50 5.22 5.64
CA ALA A 167 -14.99 4.78 6.96
C ALA A 167 -14.21 5.44 8.11
N ARG A 168 -12.88 5.62 7.95
CA ARG A 168 -12.06 6.32 8.94
C ARG A 168 -12.30 7.83 8.95
N ILE A 169 -12.51 8.42 7.78
CA ILE A 169 -12.90 9.84 7.65
C ILE A 169 -14.22 10.09 8.39
N ASP A 170 -15.20 9.21 8.21
CA ASP A 170 -16.50 9.31 8.89
C ASP A 170 -16.39 9.17 10.42
N GLU A 171 -15.41 8.39 10.90
CA GLU A 171 -15.15 8.31 12.34
C GLU A 171 -14.55 9.59 12.91
N VAL A 172 -13.52 10.15 12.27
CA VAL A 172 -12.92 11.40 12.77
C VAL A 172 -13.87 12.58 12.63
N ALA A 173 -14.77 12.56 11.64
CA ALA A 173 -15.80 13.58 11.47
C ALA A 173 -16.78 13.63 12.67
N LYS A 174 -17.04 12.50 13.36
CA LYS A 174 -17.83 12.48 14.60
C LYS A 174 -17.18 13.22 15.77
N LEU A 175 -15.88 13.53 15.65
CA LEU A 175 -15.10 14.30 16.60
C LEU A 175 -14.88 15.75 16.12
N ASP A 176 -15.68 16.21 15.15
CA ASP A 176 -15.56 17.53 14.51
C ASP A 176 -14.18 17.76 13.84
N LEU A 177 -13.52 16.68 13.40
CA LEU A 177 -12.26 16.72 12.67
C LEU A 177 -12.50 16.53 11.18
N TYR A 178 -11.81 17.30 10.36
CA TYR A 178 -11.95 17.26 8.91
C TYR A 178 -10.69 16.67 8.25
N TYR A 179 -10.86 15.61 7.46
CA TYR A 179 -9.81 15.07 6.63
C TYR A 179 -9.86 15.69 5.24
N GLY A 180 -8.82 16.40 4.88
CA GLY A 180 -8.67 17.05 3.59
C GLY A 180 -7.85 18.33 3.71
N TYR A 181 -7.11 18.64 2.65
CA TYR A 181 -6.34 19.87 2.57
C TYR A 181 -7.27 21.07 2.55
N GLN A 182 -6.96 22.05 3.37
CA GLN A 182 -7.69 23.31 3.42
C GLN A 182 -6.83 24.44 2.86
N PRO A 183 -7.26 25.08 1.75
CA PRO A 183 -6.55 26.23 1.17
C PRO A 183 -6.30 27.32 2.23
N ARG A 184 -5.09 27.85 2.26
CA ARG A 184 -4.67 28.85 3.24
C ARG A 184 -5.39 30.16 3.10
N ILE A 185 -5.82 30.53 1.89
CA ILE A 185 -6.63 31.71 1.60
C ILE A 185 -7.93 31.73 2.42
N MET A 186 -8.44 30.54 2.78
CA MET A 186 -9.63 30.39 3.61
C MET A 186 -9.33 30.25 5.12
N SER A 187 -8.07 30.11 5.50
CA SER A 187 -7.69 29.95 6.91
C SER A 187 -7.56 31.31 7.58
N LYS A 188 -8.33 31.53 8.63
CA LYS A 188 -8.22 32.73 9.49
C LYS A 188 -6.86 32.85 10.21
N ASN A 189 -6.02 31.83 10.15
CA ASN A 189 -4.70 31.73 10.78
C ASN A 189 -3.55 31.82 9.76
N ALA A 190 -3.74 32.49 8.64
CA ALA A 190 -2.80 32.62 7.53
C ALA A 190 -1.47 33.34 7.85
N THR A 191 -1.05 33.40 9.11
CA THR A 191 0.24 33.99 9.53
C THR A 191 1.45 33.05 9.36
N GLN A 192 1.23 31.75 9.08
CA GLN A 192 2.29 30.78 8.84
C GLN A 192 2.25 30.26 7.39
N ASN A 193 3.20 30.71 6.59
CA ASN A 193 3.30 30.31 5.17
C ASN A 193 3.86 28.90 4.95
N GLY A 194 4.37 28.22 5.98
CA GLY A 194 5.01 26.91 5.90
C GLY A 194 4.03 25.72 6.07
N LEU A 195 4.46 24.54 5.64
CA LEU A 195 3.74 23.30 5.77
C LEU A 195 4.14 22.52 7.03
N ARG A 196 3.17 21.89 7.69
CA ARG A 196 3.45 20.80 8.63
C ARG A 196 3.53 19.52 7.78
N VAL A 197 4.69 18.90 7.73
CA VAL A 197 4.95 17.75 6.88
C VAL A 197 4.86 16.45 7.67
N ALA A 198 4.27 15.41 7.09
CA ALA A 198 4.29 14.05 7.62
C ALA A 198 5.05 13.10 6.69
N ILE A 199 5.87 12.22 7.29
CA ILE A 199 6.61 11.15 6.64
C ILE A 199 6.12 9.83 7.25
N PHE A 200 5.40 9.01 6.45
CA PHE A 200 4.74 7.78 6.93
C PHE A 200 5.53 6.51 6.67
N GLU A 201 6.77 6.61 6.18
CA GLU A 201 7.55 5.42 5.84
C GLU A 201 7.72 4.49 7.06
N PRO A 202 7.46 3.17 6.92
CA PRO A 202 7.42 2.25 8.05
C PRO A 202 8.80 1.91 8.64
N ASN A 203 9.89 2.20 7.94
CA ASN A 203 11.29 1.98 8.38
C ASN A 203 11.61 0.53 8.80
N ILE A 204 10.94 -0.45 8.20
CA ILE A 204 11.14 -1.87 8.49
C ILE A 204 11.77 -2.65 7.33
N SER A 205 12.01 -1.99 6.20
CA SER A 205 12.60 -2.54 4.98
C SER A 205 13.35 -1.44 4.24
N VAL A 206 14.36 -1.79 3.47
CA VAL A 206 15.11 -0.85 2.61
C VAL A 206 14.23 -0.18 1.54
N VAL A 207 13.08 -0.75 1.22
CA VAL A 207 12.12 -0.22 0.24
C VAL A 207 11.49 1.09 0.72
N LYS A 208 11.23 1.23 2.02
CA LYS A 208 10.42 2.30 2.61
C LYS A 208 11.10 2.85 3.85
N THR A 209 11.95 3.85 3.66
CA THR A 209 12.70 4.49 4.75
C THR A 209 12.53 6.00 4.76
N SER A 210 12.56 6.60 5.95
CA SER A 210 12.40 8.05 6.13
C SER A 210 13.63 8.88 5.75
N SER A 211 14.77 8.25 5.46
CA SER A 211 16.04 8.97 5.28
C SER A 211 15.99 10.01 4.16
N ILE A 212 15.51 9.61 2.97
CA ILE A 212 15.42 10.54 1.82
C ILE A 212 14.34 11.61 2.05
N PRO A 213 13.12 11.27 2.53
CA PRO A 213 12.12 12.27 2.91
C PRO A 213 12.64 13.32 3.90
N MET A 214 13.37 12.91 4.95
CA MET A 214 13.98 13.85 5.89
C MET A 214 14.98 14.78 5.23
N LEU A 215 15.85 14.26 4.35
CA LEU A 215 16.80 15.07 3.59
C LEU A 215 16.09 16.07 2.67
N ALA A 216 15.01 15.64 1.97
CA ALA A 216 14.24 16.54 1.12
C ALA A 216 13.57 17.67 1.93
N CYS A 217 13.02 17.36 3.11
CA CYS A 217 12.49 18.38 4.01
C CYS A 217 13.56 19.35 4.48
N ASP A 218 14.74 18.85 4.87
CA ASP A 218 15.84 19.71 5.34
C ASP A 218 16.38 20.60 4.21
N GLU A 219 16.48 20.10 2.98
CA GLU A 219 16.82 20.90 1.79
C GLU A 219 15.81 22.02 1.53
N ALA A 220 14.51 21.72 1.61
CA ALA A 220 13.46 22.72 1.48
C ALA A 220 13.63 23.81 2.54
N TYR A 221 13.81 23.40 3.79
CA TYR A 221 13.94 24.30 4.93
C TYR A 221 15.21 25.17 4.87
N ARG A 222 16.36 24.59 4.49
CA ARG A 222 17.61 25.36 4.32
C ARG A 222 17.51 26.40 3.20
N ALA A 223 16.83 26.06 2.12
CA ALA A 223 16.62 26.98 0.99
C ALA A 223 15.60 28.08 1.31
N ASP A 224 14.58 27.78 2.11
CA ASP A 224 13.56 28.72 2.59
C ASP A 224 13.04 28.29 3.97
N ARG A 225 13.46 28.99 5.00
CA ARG A 225 13.09 28.74 6.41
C ARG A 225 11.59 28.83 6.67
N SER A 226 10.85 29.49 5.81
CA SER A 226 9.39 29.64 5.92
C SER A 226 8.63 28.46 5.31
N SER A 227 9.27 27.60 4.50
CA SER A 227 8.61 26.51 3.77
C SER A 227 8.05 25.40 4.68
N ILE A 228 8.69 25.15 5.82
CA ILE A 228 8.32 24.10 6.76
C ILE A 228 8.17 24.67 8.18
N VAL A 229 7.01 24.42 8.77
CA VAL A 229 6.73 24.72 10.19
C VAL A 229 7.19 23.58 11.08
N MET A 230 6.88 22.35 10.70
CA MET A 230 7.19 21.13 11.46
C MET A 230 7.35 19.94 10.52
N MET A 231 8.36 19.11 10.76
CA MET A 231 8.54 17.80 10.13
C MET A 231 8.19 16.71 11.13
N ASN A 232 7.16 15.92 10.83
CA ASN A 232 6.74 14.77 11.63
C ASN A 232 7.21 13.47 10.97
N VAL A 233 8.13 12.76 11.60
CA VAL A 233 8.69 11.51 11.10
C VAL A 233 8.07 10.36 11.89
N LEU A 234 7.14 9.66 11.27
CA LEU A 234 6.41 8.56 11.89
C LEU A 234 7.18 7.24 11.80
N ASN A 235 6.73 6.24 12.55
CA ASN A 235 7.32 4.88 12.54
C ASN A 235 8.82 4.85 12.85
N THR A 236 9.32 5.69 13.78
CA THR A 236 10.74 5.81 14.08
C THR A 236 11.14 5.37 15.48
N LEU A 237 10.19 5.07 16.38
CA LEU A 237 10.49 4.75 17.77
C LEU A 237 11.41 3.54 17.95
N HIS A 238 11.33 2.55 17.05
CA HIS A 238 12.23 1.39 17.06
C HIS A 238 13.66 1.70 16.58
N LEU A 239 13.88 2.88 15.98
CA LEU A 239 15.18 3.36 15.50
C LEU A 239 15.81 4.41 16.44
N LYS A 240 15.13 4.78 17.53
CA LYS A 240 15.50 5.89 18.41
C LYS A 240 16.92 5.82 18.97
N ASP A 241 17.44 4.61 19.19
CA ASP A 241 18.77 4.36 19.75
C ASP A 241 19.78 3.90 18.69
N HIS A 242 19.37 3.84 17.40
CA HIS A 242 20.26 3.37 16.33
C HIS A 242 21.25 4.47 15.92
N PRO A 243 22.59 4.26 16.03
CA PRO A 243 23.59 5.31 15.80
C PRO A 243 23.44 6.01 14.45
N THR A 244 23.26 5.26 13.36
CA THR A 244 23.12 5.85 12.01
C THR A 244 21.92 6.78 11.92
N MET A 245 20.78 6.41 12.51
CA MET A 245 19.58 7.25 12.53
C MET A 245 19.81 8.51 13.37
N LEU A 246 20.45 8.38 14.53
CA LEU A 246 20.79 9.52 15.39
C LEU A 246 21.76 10.49 14.70
N TYR A 247 22.80 9.97 14.02
CA TYR A 247 23.74 10.84 13.29
C TYR A 247 23.03 11.56 12.13
N LEU A 248 22.23 10.88 11.35
CA LEU A 248 21.46 11.49 10.28
C LEU A 248 20.53 12.58 10.83
N ALA A 249 19.70 12.25 11.83
CA ALA A 249 18.74 13.18 12.41
C ALA A 249 19.43 14.43 12.97
N ASN A 250 20.50 14.26 13.74
CA ASN A 250 21.25 15.38 14.33
C ASN A 250 22.03 16.22 13.31
N SER A 251 22.22 15.74 12.08
CA SER A 251 22.83 16.54 11.01
C SER A 251 21.87 17.55 10.41
N LEU A 252 20.56 17.35 10.54
CA LEU A 252 19.51 18.15 9.92
C LEU A 252 19.30 19.48 10.67
N ASP A 253 19.13 20.56 9.93
CA ASP A 253 18.82 21.87 10.50
C ASP A 253 17.44 21.92 11.15
N LEU A 254 16.44 21.23 10.57
CA LEU A 254 15.11 21.07 11.17
C LEU A 254 15.16 20.45 12.58
N VAL A 255 16.07 19.51 12.81
CA VAL A 255 16.27 18.90 14.14
C VAL A 255 16.99 19.86 15.08
N LYS A 256 18.07 20.51 14.62
CA LYS A 256 18.82 21.49 15.42
C LYS A 256 17.95 22.68 15.85
N GLU A 257 16.98 23.05 15.03
CA GLU A 257 16.07 24.17 15.30
C GLU A 257 14.74 23.73 15.95
N HIS A 258 14.68 22.49 16.46
CA HIS A 258 13.52 21.93 17.17
C HIS A 258 12.21 21.93 16.34
N LYS A 259 12.34 21.76 15.03
CA LYS A 259 11.23 21.67 14.08
C LYS A 259 11.03 20.26 13.52
N ALA A 260 11.44 19.22 14.24
CA ALA A 260 11.24 17.83 13.88
C ALA A 260 10.74 17.03 15.07
N LEU A 261 9.77 16.14 14.83
CA LEU A 261 9.27 15.17 15.79
C LEU A 261 9.44 13.76 15.25
N PHE A 262 9.88 12.83 16.10
CA PHE A 262 10.05 11.42 15.80
C PHE A 262 9.00 10.62 16.57
N LEU A 263 8.09 9.97 15.85
CA LEU A 263 6.85 9.47 16.40
C LEU A 263 6.68 7.95 16.18
N GLY A 264 5.73 7.37 16.89
CA GLY A 264 5.27 6.02 16.68
C GLY A 264 4.44 5.85 15.41
N ARG A 265 3.75 4.71 15.32
CA ARG A 265 2.84 4.41 14.22
C ARG A 265 1.49 5.08 14.43
N HIS A 266 0.96 5.66 13.38
CA HIS A 266 -0.37 6.24 13.31
C HIS A 266 -1.01 5.93 11.96
N ASP A 267 -2.34 5.82 11.92
CA ASP A 267 -3.06 5.83 10.65
C ASP A 267 -3.01 7.23 10.01
N ILE A 268 -3.07 7.26 8.67
CA ILE A 268 -2.90 8.52 7.93
C ILE A 268 -4.00 9.52 8.24
N VAL A 269 -5.27 9.10 8.31
CA VAL A 269 -6.40 9.99 8.57
C VAL A 269 -6.29 10.59 9.97
N GLY A 270 -6.13 9.75 11.00
CA GLY A 270 -6.05 10.20 12.39
C GLY A 270 -4.89 11.16 12.63
N PHE A 271 -3.78 11.00 11.91
CA PHE A 271 -2.64 11.91 12.03
C PHE A 271 -2.81 13.22 11.25
N MET A 272 -3.21 13.13 9.97
CA MET A 272 -3.29 14.28 9.09
C MET A 272 -4.29 15.34 9.57
N VAL A 273 -5.46 14.93 10.08
CA VAL A 273 -6.52 15.86 10.50
C VAL A 273 -6.09 16.93 11.50
N GLN A 274 -5.03 16.68 12.28
CA GLN A 274 -4.57 17.60 13.34
C GLN A 274 -3.11 18.04 13.17
N ASN A 275 -2.26 17.23 12.54
CA ASN A 275 -0.83 17.37 12.71
C ASN A 275 -0.07 17.67 11.41
N ALA A 276 -0.69 17.53 10.24
CA ALA A 276 0.04 17.72 8.99
C ALA A 276 -0.82 18.30 7.86
N ASP A 277 -0.16 18.98 6.95
CA ASP A 277 -0.73 19.65 5.77
C ASP A 277 -0.19 19.07 4.46
N ALA A 278 0.88 18.27 4.51
CA ALA A 278 1.55 17.65 3.37
C ALA A 278 2.17 16.32 3.73
N VAL A 279 2.36 15.46 2.73
CA VAL A 279 3.07 14.19 2.86
C VAL A 279 4.32 14.20 1.99
N VAL A 280 5.47 13.81 2.57
CA VAL A 280 6.70 13.56 1.82
C VAL A 280 7.05 12.10 1.94
N SER A 281 7.25 11.45 0.80
CA SER A 281 7.47 10.00 0.72
C SER A 281 8.60 9.66 -0.23
N HIS A 282 9.30 8.57 0.08
CA HIS A 282 10.30 7.96 -0.78
C HIS A 282 10.20 6.45 -0.71
N GLN A 283 10.12 5.80 -1.87
CA GLN A 283 10.11 4.35 -1.94
C GLN A 283 11.04 3.84 -3.04
N TRP A 284 11.86 2.86 -2.71
CA TRP A 284 12.77 2.24 -3.66
C TRP A 284 12.06 1.13 -4.42
N ALA A 285 11.98 1.27 -5.77
CA ALA A 285 11.32 0.30 -6.64
C ALA A 285 9.96 -0.19 -6.09
N ASN A 286 9.09 0.76 -5.67
CA ASN A 286 7.78 0.47 -5.12
C ASN A 286 6.82 1.64 -5.36
N ASP A 287 6.61 1.99 -6.63
CA ASP A 287 5.89 3.21 -7.06
C ASP A 287 4.38 3.19 -6.78
N GLN A 288 3.79 2.03 -6.49
CA GLN A 288 2.37 1.88 -6.19
C GLN A 288 2.19 1.63 -4.70
N ASN A 289 1.63 2.60 -3.98
CA ASN A 289 1.43 2.53 -2.54
C ASN A 289 0.10 3.17 -2.14
N TYR A 290 -0.61 2.55 -1.21
CA TYR A 290 -1.90 3.03 -0.72
C TYR A 290 -1.81 4.38 -0.03
N SER A 291 -0.75 4.65 0.74
CA SER A 291 -0.56 5.96 1.39
C SER A 291 -0.50 7.13 0.41
N TYR A 292 -0.06 6.89 -0.84
CA TYR A 292 -0.11 7.90 -1.89
C TYR A 292 -1.56 8.24 -2.26
N LEU A 293 -2.37 7.20 -2.44
CA LEU A 293 -3.78 7.34 -2.81
C LEU A 293 -4.59 7.96 -1.68
N ASP A 294 -4.28 7.58 -0.44
CA ASP A 294 -4.92 8.17 0.74
C ASP A 294 -4.62 9.68 0.83
N ALA A 295 -3.36 10.10 0.63
CA ALA A 295 -2.98 11.52 0.62
C ALA A 295 -3.66 12.30 -0.52
N LEU A 296 -3.66 11.73 -1.73
CA LEU A 296 -4.31 12.33 -2.90
C LEU A 296 -5.82 12.43 -2.74
N TYR A 297 -6.47 11.45 -2.05
CA TYR A 297 -7.90 11.47 -1.79
C TYR A 297 -8.31 12.64 -0.86
N GLY A 298 -7.42 12.99 0.06
CA GLY A 298 -7.56 14.18 0.91
C GLY A 298 -7.07 15.48 0.28
N ASP A 299 -6.75 15.49 -1.01
CA ASP A 299 -6.19 16.66 -1.70
C ASP A 299 -4.88 17.20 -1.08
N TYR A 300 -4.19 16.42 -0.26
CA TYR A 300 -2.94 16.87 0.35
C TYR A 300 -1.80 16.93 -0.66
N PRO A 301 -0.94 17.95 -0.62
CA PRO A 301 0.29 17.95 -1.39
C PRO A 301 1.11 16.70 -1.03
N LEU A 302 1.35 15.87 -2.03
CA LEU A 302 2.15 14.65 -1.92
C LEU A 302 3.46 14.86 -2.69
N ILE A 303 4.58 14.91 -1.99
CA ILE A 303 5.91 14.95 -2.59
C ILE A 303 6.43 13.49 -2.64
N HIS A 304 6.77 13.00 -3.84
CA HIS A 304 7.03 11.59 -4.04
C HIS A 304 8.03 11.31 -5.17
N ASN A 305 8.62 10.11 -5.17
CA ASN A 305 9.51 9.63 -6.23
C ASN A 305 8.89 8.53 -7.12
N SER A 306 7.54 8.46 -7.19
CA SER A 306 6.84 7.48 -8.00
C SER A 306 6.73 7.90 -9.47
N PRO A 307 7.43 7.22 -10.43
CA PRO A 307 7.24 7.46 -11.86
C PRO A 307 5.80 7.13 -12.33
N TRP A 308 5.15 6.16 -11.67
CA TRP A 308 3.77 5.81 -11.97
C TRP A 308 2.82 6.98 -11.72
N LEU A 309 2.84 7.61 -10.53
CA LEU A 309 2.01 8.80 -10.27
C LEU A 309 2.39 9.98 -11.15
N SER A 310 3.68 10.18 -11.40
CA SER A 310 4.19 11.23 -12.30
C SER A 310 3.60 11.12 -13.71
N SER A 311 3.36 9.89 -14.22
CA SER A 311 2.75 9.68 -15.53
C SER A 311 1.32 10.20 -15.64
N PHE A 312 0.63 10.37 -14.52
CA PHE A 312 -0.70 10.99 -14.44
C PHE A 312 -0.64 12.49 -14.11
N GLY A 313 0.54 13.02 -13.81
CA GLY A 313 0.70 14.39 -13.30
C GLY A 313 0.21 14.60 -11.87
N ALA A 314 0.03 13.53 -11.10
CA ALA A 314 -0.46 13.58 -9.73
C ALA A 314 0.68 13.78 -8.73
N GLY A 315 0.49 14.67 -7.76
CA GLY A 315 1.48 15.01 -6.74
C GLY A 315 2.64 15.87 -7.26
N TYR A 316 3.71 15.92 -6.49
CA TYR A 316 4.94 16.68 -6.75
C TYR A 316 6.10 15.70 -6.87
N TYR A 317 6.48 15.39 -8.09
CA TYR A 317 7.44 14.34 -8.39
C TYR A 317 8.90 14.80 -8.30
N TYR A 318 9.75 13.94 -7.73
CA TYR A 318 11.21 14.04 -7.84
C TYR A 318 11.80 12.66 -8.26
N PRO A 319 12.86 12.63 -9.08
CA PRO A 319 13.38 11.39 -9.62
C PRO A 319 14.31 10.67 -8.64
N GLY A 320 14.28 9.34 -8.61
CA GLY A 320 15.25 8.50 -7.92
C GLY A 320 15.45 8.90 -6.46
N PHE A 321 16.71 9.20 -6.09
CA PHE A 321 17.14 9.61 -4.74
C PHE A 321 17.48 11.12 -4.66
N GLU A 322 16.97 11.94 -5.59
CA GLU A 322 17.27 13.37 -5.70
C GLU A 322 16.56 14.18 -4.60
N ALA A 323 17.08 14.09 -3.36
CA ALA A 323 16.52 14.78 -2.20
C ALA A 323 16.47 16.31 -2.39
N ALA A 324 17.44 16.90 -3.09
CA ALA A 324 17.44 18.33 -3.39
C ALA A 324 16.27 18.73 -4.29
N GLU A 325 15.97 17.91 -5.31
CA GLU A 325 14.79 18.10 -6.14
C GLU A 325 13.50 17.89 -5.33
N GLY A 326 13.46 16.88 -4.45
CA GLY A 326 12.37 16.68 -3.49
C GLY A 326 12.11 17.93 -2.64
N GLY A 327 13.18 18.56 -2.15
CA GLY A 327 13.10 19.84 -1.42
C GLY A 327 12.59 21.00 -2.27
N ARG A 328 12.99 21.06 -3.55
CA ARG A 328 12.45 22.04 -4.49
C ARG A 328 10.95 21.84 -4.74
N GLN A 329 10.51 20.60 -4.96
CA GLN A 329 9.10 20.26 -5.15
C GLN A 329 8.27 20.58 -3.89
N LEU A 330 8.81 20.36 -2.70
CA LEU A 330 8.14 20.72 -1.44
C LEU A 330 7.93 22.23 -1.32
N ARG A 331 8.92 23.05 -1.70
CA ARG A 331 8.79 24.53 -1.72
C ARG A 331 7.73 24.98 -2.74
N ILE A 332 7.69 24.36 -3.92
CA ILE A 332 6.65 24.61 -4.92
C ILE A 332 5.28 24.28 -4.33
N ALA A 333 5.12 23.12 -3.71
CA ALA A 333 3.89 22.74 -3.04
C ALA A 333 3.52 23.75 -1.95
N ALA A 334 4.49 24.19 -1.15
CA ALA A 334 4.27 25.20 -0.12
C ALA A 334 3.80 26.54 -0.67
N ALA A 335 4.26 26.94 -1.83
CA ALA A 335 3.91 28.24 -2.44
C ALA A 335 2.62 28.20 -3.30
N GLU A 336 2.41 27.10 -4.05
CA GLU A 336 1.52 27.09 -5.20
C GLU A 336 0.40 26.04 -5.11
N HIS A 337 0.31 25.24 -4.04
CA HIS A 337 -0.67 24.14 -4.02
C HIS A 337 -2.12 24.64 -4.07
N ASP A 338 -2.44 25.75 -3.41
CA ASP A 338 -3.78 26.35 -3.45
C ASP A 338 -4.22 26.67 -4.90
N GLU A 339 -3.30 27.22 -5.69
CA GLU A 339 -3.56 27.57 -7.09
C GLU A 339 -3.65 26.33 -7.98
N ARG A 340 -2.85 25.30 -7.68
CA ARG A 340 -2.79 24.03 -8.43
C ARG A 340 -3.82 23.00 -7.99
N LEU A 341 -4.59 23.25 -6.95
CA LEU A 341 -5.51 22.29 -6.36
C LEU A 341 -6.49 21.68 -7.38
N GLY A 342 -7.01 22.51 -8.30
CA GLY A 342 -7.90 22.04 -9.35
C GLY A 342 -7.23 21.05 -10.33
N ASP A 343 -5.97 21.28 -10.69
CA ASP A 343 -5.18 20.39 -11.55
C ASP A 343 -4.84 19.09 -10.83
N GLN A 344 -4.42 19.18 -9.59
CA GLN A 344 -4.10 18.01 -8.75
C GLN A 344 -5.32 17.11 -8.55
N ARG A 345 -6.50 17.67 -8.31
CA ARG A 345 -7.77 16.92 -8.22
C ARG A 345 -8.11 16.19 -9.53
N ARG A 346 -7.89 16.83 -10.67
CA ARG A 346 -8.12 16.20 -11.98
C ARG A 346 -7.17 15.03 -12.21
N ALA A 347 -5.88 15.22 -11.91
CA ALA A 347 -4.88 14.16 -12.02
C ALA A 347 -5.17 13.00 -11.06
N ALA A 348 -5.49 13.29 -9.80
CA ALA A 348 -5.84 12.27 -8.78
C ALA A 348 -7.07 11.45 -9.20
N ARG A 349 -8.09 12.08 -9.80
CA ARG A 349 -9.27 11.36 -10.31
C ARG A 349 -8.91 10.32 -11.37
N VAL A 350 -8.03 10.66 -12.32
CA VAL A 350 -7.56 9.69 -13.32
C VAL A 350 -6.82 8.52 -12.68
N VAL A 351 -6.03 8.80 -11.62
CA VAL A 351 -5.36 7.74 -10.85
C VAL A 351 -6.40 6.83 -10.17
N PHE A 352 -7.42 7.41 -9.52
CA PHE A 352 -8.47 6.63 -8.85
C PHE A 352 -9.27 5.76 -9.83
N ASP A 353 -9.63 6.30 -11.00
CA ASP A 353 -10.32 5.55 -12.05
C ASP A 353 -9.47 4.36 -12.54
N ALA A 354 -8.15 4.53 -12.63
CA ALA A 354 -7.23 3.47 -13.06
C ALA A 354 -7.09 2.33 -12.03
N VAL A 355 -7.22 2.64 -10.74
CA VAL A 355 -7.06 1.65 -9.66
C VAL A 355 -8.38 1.13 -9.09
N ASP A 356 -9.52 1.65 -9.53
CA ASP A 356 -10.84 1.20 -9.05
C ASP A 356 -11.04 -0.31 -9.31
N PRO A 357 -11.22 -1.13 -8.26
CA PRO A 357 -11.47 -2.57 -8.40
C PRO A 357 -12.65 -2.89 -9.30
N PHE A 358 -13.62 -1.98 -9.39
CA PHE A 358 -14.87 -2.20 -10.13
C PHE A 358 -14.86 -1.58 -11.53
N SER A 359 -13.77 -0.95 -11.95
CA SER A 359 -13.63 -0.48 -13.31
C SER A 359 -13.69 -1.65 -14.29
N HIS A 360 -14.28 -1.41 -15.46
CA HIS A 360 -14.37 -2.44 -16.51
C HIS A 360 -12.99 -3.00 -16.88
N ALA A 361 -11.96 -2.15 -16.91
CA ALA A 361 -10.59 -2.56 -17.24
C ALA A 361 -10.03 -3.55 -16.22
N ASN A 362 -10.16 -3.27 -14.91
CA ASN A 362 -9.65 -4.13 -13.85
C ASN A 362 -10.45 -5.43 -13.74
N LEU A 363 -11.78 -5.37 -13.84
CA LEU A 363 -12.63 -6.57 -13.89
C LEU A 363 -12.25 -7.47 -15.07
N THR A 364 -12.06 -6.90 -16.27
CA THR A 364 -11.64 -7.65 -17.46
C THR A 364 -10.29 -8.30 -17.28
N ALA A 365 -9.30 -7.54 -16.77
CA ALA A 365 -7.94 -8.05 -16.58
C ALA A 365 -7.90 -9.22 -15.60
N TYR A 366 -8.60 -9.14 -14.46
CA TYR A 366 -8.67 -10.25 -13.52
C TYR A 366 -9.49 -11.45 -14.06
N ALA A 367 -10.52 -11.18 -14.86
CA ALA A 367 -11.25 -12.26 -15.55
C ALA A 367 -10.34 -13.01 -16.54
N GLU A 368 -9.47 -12.28 -17.27
CA GLU A 368 -8.50 -12.89 -18.18
C GLU A 368 -7.42 -13.70 -17.46
N LEU A 369 -6.92 -13.20 -16.31
CA LEU A 369 -6.00 -13.96 -15.45
C LEU A 369 -6.60 -15.29 -15.03
N LEU A 370 -7.85 -15.30 -14.55
CA LEU A 370 -8.54 -16.52 -14.15
C LEU A 370 -8.80 -17.46 -15.34
N ARG A 371 -9.20 -16.95 -16.51
CA ARG A 371 -9.37 -17.76 -17.73
C ARG A 371 -8.05 -18.39 -18.17
N HIS A 372 -6.96 -17.63 -18.10
CA HIS A 372 -5.63 -18.16 -18.42
C HIS A 372 -5.21 -19.27 -17.46
N LEU A 373 -5.41 -19.08 -16.17
CA LEU A 373 -5.12 -20.08 -15.13
C LEU A 373 -5.91 -21.38 -15.35
N CYS A 374 -7.17 -21.25 -15.78
CA CYS A 374 -8.10 -22.38 -15.96
C CYS A 374 -8.18 -22.88 -17.40
N ARG A 375 -7.28 -22.51 -18.30
CA ARG A 375 -7.33 -22.91 -19.72
C ARG A 375 -7.36 -24.43 -19.92
N ASP A 376 -6.68 -25.18 -19.04
CA ASP A 376 -6.62 -26.64 -19.07
C ASP A 376 -7.73 -27.32 -18.23
N THR A 377 -8.62 -26.54 -17.63
CA THR A 377 -9.75 -26.95 -16.80
C THR A 377 -10.98 -26.07 -17.09
N PRO A 378 -11.48 -26.05 -18.36
CA PRO A 378 -12.54 -25.12 -18.79
C PRO A 378 -13.86 -25.31 -18.05
N GLU A 379 -14.12 -26.50 -17.47
CA GLU A 379 -15.26 -26.78 -16.63
C GLU A 379 -15.38 -25.85 -15.42
N LEU A 380 -14.28 -25.32 -14.92
CA LEU A 380 -14.29 -24.35 -13.82
C LEU A 380 -14.87 -22.98 -14.24
N LEU A 381 -14.85 -22.67 -15.55
CA LEU A 381 -15.38 -21.42 -16.12
C LEU A 381 -16.86 -21.53 -16.50
N ALA A 382 -17.40 -22.73 -16.60
CA ALA A 382 -18.77 -23.01 -17.05
C ALA A 382 -19.80 -23.02 -15.91
N ALA A 383 -19.38 -22.81 -14.67
CA ALA A 383 -20.23 -22.90 -13.48
C ALA A 383 -21.01 -21.62 -13.19
#